data_ef00f418fc265063f1a4e448cb8cfb04
#
_entry.id   ef00f418fc265063f1a4e448cb8cfb04
#
_cell.length_a   1.000
_cell.length_b   1.000
_cell.length_c   1.000
_cell.angle_alpha   90.00
_cell.angle_beta   90.00
_cell.angle_gamma   90.00
#
_symmetry.space_group_name_H-M   'P 1'
#
loop_
_entity.id
_entity.type
_entity.pdbx_description
1 polymer ?
#
loop_
_entity_poly.entity_id
_entity_poly.type
_entity_poly.pdbx_seq_one_letter_code
_entity_poly.pdbx_strand_id
1 'polypeptide(L)'
;MKDYLKPIVVLMLICLVISAALALTNEKTAPIIEQTEKTKAEAARKEVLPDADSFVPVELTGLPSTVTAVYKAENGVGYVFMLTAKGYGGDMNLICGMDKDGKITACKTLSQSETQGLGSKTAGDAFRNQFAGKDSSLSGVATISGATISSKAYLGAIKDAFTAYEMAKGAQ
;
A
#
# COMPACT_ATOMS: atom_id res chain seq x y z
N MET A 1 -9.95 43.12 -29.73
CA MET A 1 -9.24 42.77 -28.50
C MET A 1 -10.15 42.80 -27.25
N LYS A 2 -11.07 43.75 -27.11
CA LYS A 2 -11.97 43.82 -25.93
C LYS A 2 -12.95 42.64 -25.81
N ASP A 3 -13.34 42.03 -26.92
CA ASP A 3 -14.31 40.93 -26.92
C ASP A 3 -13.79 39.60 -26.41
N TYR A 4 -12.47 39.40 -26.46
CA TYR A 4 -11.81 38.19 -25.91
C TYR A 4 -11.39 38.34 -24.45
N LEU A 5 -11.30 39.57 -23.94
CA LEU A 5 -10.91 39.82 -22.55
C LEU A 5 -11.98 39.36 -21.54
N LYS A 6 -13.24 39.57 -21.87
CA LYS A 6 -14.37 39.21 -20.99
C LYS A 6 -14.40 37.71 -20.66
N PRO A 7 -14.38 36.77 -21.66
CA PRO A 7 -14.41 35.35 -21.34
C PRO A 7 -13.15 34.88 -20.60
N ILE A 8 -11.99 35.49 -20.88
CA ILE A 8 -10.75 35.16 -20.17
C ILE A 8 -10.83 35.53 -18.70
N VAL A 9 -11.32 36.75 -18.38
CA VAL A 9 -11.49 37.21 -17.00
C VAL A 9 -12.53 36.37 -16.25
N VAL A 10 -13.65 36.03 -16.90
CA VAL A 10 -14.67 35.18 -16.30
C VAL A 10 -14.12 33.79 -15.98
N LEU A 11 -13.38 33.18 -16.93
CA LEU A 11 -12.78 31.87 -16.69
C LEU A 11 -11.73 31.92 -15.58
N MET A 12 -10.90 32.94 -15.54
CA MET A 12 -9.92 33.15 -14.46
C MET A 12 -10.61 33.26 -13.08
N LEU A 13 -11.67 34.02 -12.98
CA LEU A 13 -12.45 34.19 -11.74
C LEU A 13 -13.06 32.85 -11.29
N ILE A 14 -13.65 32.08 -12.20
CA ILE A 14 -14.23 30.76 -11.90
C ILE A 14 -13.15 29.82 -11.38
N CYS A 15 -12.00 29.75 -12.08
CA CYS A 15 -10.87 28.90 -11.65
C CYS A 15 -10.35 29.31 -10.26
N LEU A 16 -10.25 30.62 -9.99
CA LEU A 16 -9.79 31.13 -8.71
C LEU A 16 -10.75 30.75 -7.57
N VAL A 17 -12.06 30.95 -7.78
CA VAL A 17 -13.09 30.59 -6.77
C VAL A 17 -13.09 29.09 -6.49
N ILE A 18 -13.06 28.27 -7.53
CA ILE A 18 -13.05 26.80 -7.38
C ILE A 18 -11.77 26.33 -6.68
N SER A 19 -10.61 26.87 -7.09
CA SER A 19 -9.33 26.51 -6.47
C SER A 19 -9.28 26.91 -5.00
N ALA A 20 -9.78 28.08 -4.65
CA ALA A 20 -9.88 28.53 -3.26
C ALA A 20 -10.81 27.61 -2.43
N ALA A 21 -11.98 27.26 -2.97
CA ALA A 21 -12.93 26.35 -2.32
C ALA A 21 -12.31 24.97 -2.09
N LEU A 22 -11.60 24.42 -3.09
CA LEU A 22 -10.88 23.15 -2.98
C LEU A 22 -9.75 23.20 -1.94
N ALA A 23 -8.98 24.29 -1.91
CA ALA A 23 -7.90 24.47 -0.93
C ALA A 23 -8.44 24.50 0.51
N LEU A 24 -9.50 25.25 0.77
CA LEU A 24 -10.16 25.33 2.08
C LEU A 24 -10.75 23.97 2.51
N THR A 25 -11.33 23.24 1.58
CA THR A 25 -11.87 21.89 1.85
C THR A 25 -10.74 20.93 2.17
N ASN A 26 -9.67 20.96 1.38
CA ASN A 26 -8.50 20.09 1.58
C ASN A 26 -7.82 20.35 2.94
N GLU A 27 -7.67 21.60 3.35
CA GLU A 27 -7.07 21.97 4.64
C GLU A 27 -7.82 21.32 5.83
N LYS A 28 -9.14 21.24 5.75
CA LYS A 28 -9.97 20.62 6.78
C LYS A 28 -10.05 19.10 6.70
N THR A 29 -9.99 18.54 5.49
CA THR A 29 -10.14 17.09 5.29
C THR A 29 -8.83 16.34 5.35
N ALA A 30 -7.69 16.94 4.97
CA ALA A 30 -6.38 16.28 4.98
C ALA A 30 -6.02 15.65 6.34
N PRO A 31 -6.17 16.35 7.50
CA PRO A 31 -5.84 15.73 8.80
C PRO A 31 -6.78 14.58 9.16
N ILE A 32 -8.05 14.64 8.75
CA ILE A 32 -9.03 13.56 9.00
C ILE A 32 -8.69 12.33 8.14
N ILE A 33 -8.28 12.56 6.89
CA ILE A 33 -7.83 11.50 5.99
C ILE A 33 -6.59 10.82 6.57
N GLU A 34 -5.57 11.59 6.97
CA GLU A 34 -4.34 11.06 7.56
C GLU A 34 -4.62 10.24 8.83
N GLN A 35 -5.48 10.72 9.71
CA GLN A 35 -5.85 10.00 10.93
C GLN A 35 -6.62 8.72 10.63
N THR A 36 -7.51 8.75 9.63
CA THR A 36 -8.26 7.57 9.18
C THR A 36 -7.32 6.53 8.55
N GLU A 37 -6.33 6.97 7.77
CA GLU A 37 -5.34 6.07 7.17
C GLU A 37 -4.45 5.43 8.23
N LYS A 38 -4.00 6.16 9.25
CA LYS A 38 -3.26 5.60 10.39
C LYS A 38 -4.07 4.53 11.12
N THR A 39 -5.33 4.82 11.45
CA THR A 39 -6.21 3.86 12.13
C THR A 39 -6.48 2.61 11.28
N LYS A 40 -6.68 2.78 9.97
CA LYS A 40 -6.83 1.66 9.05
C LYS A 40 -5.55 0.84 8.93
N ALA A 41 -4.39 1.49 8.91
CA ALA A 41 -3.10 0.80 8.85
C ALA A 41 -2.85 -0.01 10.13
N GLU A 42 -3.20 0.51 11.32
CA GLU A 42 -3.10 -0.22 12.57
C GLU A 42 -4.03 -1.43 12.62
N ALA A 43 -5.29 -1.26 12.22
CA ALA A 43 -6.22 -2.38 12.11
C ALA A 43 -5.74 -3.43 11.11
N ALA A 44 -5.20 -3.00 9.96
CA ALA A 44 -4.67 -3.90 8.95
C ALA A 44 -3.43 -4.67 9.42
N ARG A 45 -2.55 -4.07 10.26
CA ARG A 45 -1.41 -4.78 10.85
C ARG A 45 -1.87 -5.94 11.72
N LYS A 46 -2.89 -5.71 12.57
CA LYS A 46 -3.49 -6.78 13.38
C LYS A 46 -4.20 -7.85 12.54
N GLU A 47 -4.77 -7.46 11.40
CA GLU A 47 -5.43 -8.42 10.51
C GLU A 47 -4.42 -9.34 9.80
N VAL A 48 -3.25 -8.83 9.39
CA VAL A 48 -2.23 -9.65 8.70
C VAL A 48 -1.33 -10.41 9.66
N LEU A 49 -1.24 -10.00 10.92
CA LEU A 49 -0.50 -10.69 11.97
C LEU A 49 -1.31 -10.68 13.28
N PRO A 50 -2.36 -11.52 13.38
CA PRO A 50 -3.33 -11.46 14.48
C PRO A 50 -2.74 -11.84 15.84
N ASP A 51 -1.68 -12.64 15.89
CA ASP A 51 -1.01 -13.07 17.11
C ASP A 51 -0.10 -11.98 17.73
N ALA A 52 0.02 -10.81 17.07
CA ALA A 52 0.81 -9.70 17.58
C ALA A 52 0.02 -8.87 18.58
N ASP A 53 0.63 -8.57 19.74
CA ASP A 53 0.03 -7.70 20.76
C ASP A 53 0.09 -6.23 20.34
N SER A 54 1.28 -5.77 19.94
CA SER A 54 1.60 -4.41 19.50
C SER A 54 2.73 -4.40 18.47
N PHE A 55 2.91 -3.26 17.81
CA PHE A 55 3.88 -3.11 16.74
C PHE A 55 4.81 -1.93 16.98
N VAL A 56 6.11 -2.17 16.85
CA VAL A 56 7.15 -1.14 16.94
C VAL A 56 7.75 -0.91 15.55
N PRO A 57 7.90 0.33 15.10
CA PRO A 57 8.58 0.61 13.83
C PRO A 57 10.05 0.21 13.91
N VAL A 58 10.55 -0.38 12.85
CA VAL A 58 11.97 -0.76 12.70
C VAL A 58 12.57 0.14 11.63
N GLU A 59 13.55 0.95 12.03
CA GLU A 59 14.29 1.78 11.08
C GLU A 59 15.41 0.97 10.45
N LEU A 60 15.32 0.75 9.15
CA LEU A 60 16.31 0.06 8.34
C LEU A 60 16.79 0.96 7.21
N THR A 61 18.09 0.93 6.94
CA THR A 61 18.69 1.64 5.81
C THR A 61 18.88 0.70 4.63
N GLY A 62 18.68 1.20 3.41
CA GLY A 62 18.89 0.37 2.20
C GLY A 62 17.71 -0.55 1.87
N LEU A 63 16.52 -0.29 2.38
CA LEU A 63 15.31 -1.03 2.00
C LEU A 63 15.03 -0.95 0.50
N PRO A 64 14.47 -2.00 -0.11
CA PRO A 64 13.93 -1.92 -1.47
C PRO A 64 12.92 -0.77 -1.60
N SER A 65 12.89 -0.12 -2.77
CA SER A 65 12.07 1.07 -3.00
C SER A 65 10.55 0.86 -2.85
N THR A 66 10.11 -0.38 -2.91
CA THR A 66 8.69 -0.75 -2.70
C THR A 66 8.33 -0.85 -1.22
N VAL A 67 9.31 -1.01 -0.32
CA VAL A 67 9.08 -1.13 1.12
C VAL A 67 9.09 0.25 1.75
N THR A 68 7.95 0.69 2.25
CA THR A 68 7.78 2.03 2.83
C THR A 68 7.96 2.07 4.34
N ALA A 69 7.63 0.98 5.03
CA ALA A 69 7.85 0.86 6.47
C ALA A 69 7.90 -0.62 6.90
N VAL A 70 8.63 -0.88 7.97
CA VAL A 70 8.73 -2.19 8.60
C VAL A 70 8.33 -2.07 10.06
N TYR A 71 7.52 -3.00 10.55
CA TYR A 71 7.09 -3.07 11.93
C TYR A 71 7.41 -4.46 12.48
N LYS A 72 7.95 -4.50 13.69
CA LYS A 72 8.17 -5.73 14.46
C LYS A 72 7.07 -5.88 15.49
N ALA A 73 6.53 -7.08 15.66
CA ALA A 73 5.66 -7.40 16.77
C ALA A 73 6.46 -7.44 18.07
N GLU A 74 6.00 -6.76 19.13
CA GLU A 74 6.72 -6.69 20.42
C GLU A 74 6.87 -8.06 21.07
N ASN A 75 5.86 -8.93 20.91
CA ASN A 75 5.92 -10.32 21.39
C ASN A 75 6.77 -11.26 20.51
N GLY A 76 7.42 -10.72 19.47
CA GLY A 76 8.36 -11.45 18.62
C GLY A 76 7.75 -12.49 17.69
N VAL A 77 6.43 -12.48 17.48
CA VAL A 77 5.74 -13.45 16.59
C VAL A 77 6.02 -13.21 15.10
N GLY A 78 6.52 -12.02 14.73
CA GLY A 78 6.85 -11.74 13.34
C GLY A 78 6.98 -10.25 13.02
N TYR A 79 6.86 -9.95 11.74
CA TYR A 79 7.02 -8.62 11.17
C TYR A 79 5.87 -8.28 10.23
N VAL A 80 5.63 -6.99 10.08
CA VAL A 80 4.66 -6.45 9.12
C VAL A 80 5.35 -5.44 8.22
N PHE A 81 5.17 -5.59 6.92
CA PHE A 81 5.75 -4.75 5.89
C PHE A 81 4.68 -3.93 5.21
N MET A 82 4.87 -2.62 5.18
CA MET A 82 4.08 -1.70 4.36
C MET A 82 4.77 -1.56 3.01
N LEU A 83 4.04 -1.74 1.93
CA LEU A 83 4.59 -1.81 0.58
C LEU A 83 3.82 -0.91 -0.36
N THR A 84 4.53 -0.31 -1.31
CA THR A 84 3.91 0.41 -2.44
C THR A 84 4.40 -0.19 -3.74
N ALA A 85 3.50 -0.78 -4.51
CA ALA A 85 3.79 -1.37 -5.80
C ALA A 85 3.18 -0.54 -6.92
N LYS A 86 3.93 -0.26 -7.99
CA LYS A 86 3.41 0.47 -9.14
C LYS A 86 2.73 -0.49 -10.10
N GLY A 87 1.40 -0.49 -10.08
CA GLY A 87 0.56 -1.29 -10.97
C GLY A 87 0.37 -0.68 -12.36
N TYR A 88 -0.67 -1.10 -13.06
CA TYR A 88 -1.03 -0.54 -14.37
C TYR A 88 -1.77 0.79 -14.25
N GLY A 89 -2.73 0.88 -13.35
CA GLY A 89 -3.58 2.07 -13.15
C GLY A 89 -2.99 3.08 -12.17
N GLY A 90 -1.94 2.73 -11.43
CA GLY A 90 -1.32 3.59 -10.43
C GLY A 90 -0.68 2.80 -9.29
N ASP A 91 -0.45 3.48 -8.19
CA ASP A 91 0.16 2.87 -7.02
C ASP A 91 -0.85 1.99 -6.26
N MET A 92 -0.36 0.85 -5.81
CA MET A 92 -1.07 -0.09 -4.95
C MET A 92 -0.36 -0.10 -3.59
N ASN A 93 -1.03 0.30 -2.54
CA ASN A 93 -0.52 0.22 -1.17
C ASN A 93 -0.94 -1.11 -0.57
N LEU A 94 0.04 -1.88 -0.16
CA LEU A 94 -0.12 -3.25 0.32
C LEU A 94 0.43 -3.37 1.73
N ILE A 95 -0.05 -4.36 2.45
CA ILE A 95 0.50 -4.76 3.72
C ILE A 95 0.70 -6.28 3.71
N CYS A 96 1.83 -6.73 4.23
CA CYS A 96 2.20 -8.14 4.30
C CYS A 96 2.70 -8.47 5.69
N GLY A 97 2.08 -9.44 6.35
CA GLY A 97 2.56 -10.02 7.60
C GLY A 97 3.42 -11.25 7.33
N MET A 98 4.50 -11.39 8.07
CA MET A 98 5.36 -12.58 8.07
C MET A 98 5.61 -13.03 9.49
N ASP A 99 5.60 -14.33 9.72
CA ASP A 99 5.92 -14.92 11.01
C ASP A 99 7.45 -14.91 11.27
N LYS A 100 7.85 -15.36 12.45
CA LYS A 100 9.26 -15.47 12.87
C LYS A 100 10.10 -16.42 11.99
N ASP A 101 9.46 -17.33 11.26
CA ASP A 101 10.08 -18.31 10.38
C ASP A 101 10.17 -17.79 8.93
N GLY A 102 9.70 -16.57 8.67
CA GLY A 102 9.69 -15.92 7.36
C GLY A 102 8.62 -16.46 6.43
N LYS A 103 7.54 -17.00 6.95
CA LYS A 103 6.37 -17.36 6.13
C LYS A 103 5.33 -16.26 6.18
N ILE A 104 4.71 -16.01 5.05
CA ILE A 104 3.62 -15.03 4.96
C ILE A 104 2.42 -15.52 5.77
N THR A 105 1.98 -14.73 6.72
CA THR A 105 0.74 -14.97 7.48
C THR A 105 -0.46 -14.53 6.67
N ALA A 106 -0.46 -13.29 6.17
CA ALA A 106 -1.48 -12.78 5.27
C ALA A 106 -0.94 -11.55 4.51
N CYS A 107 -1.58 -11.25 3.36
CA CYS A 107 -1.38 -10.01 2.62
C CYS A 107 -2.72 -9.30 2.43
N LYS A 108 -2.70 -7.96 2.43
CA LYS A 108 -3.88 -7.14 2.17
C LYS A 108 -3.52 -5.93 1.32
N THR A 109 -4.46 -5.52 0.46
CA THR A 109 -4.37 -4.25 -0.25
C THR A 109 -5.10 -3.18 0.57
N LEU A 110 -4.40 -2.11 0.93
CA LEU A 110 -4.96 -0.98 1.68
C LEU A 110 -5.66 0.01 0.75
N SER A 111 -5.01 0.31 -0.38
CA SER A 111 -5.56 1.17 -1.43
C SER A 111 -4.98 0.79 -2.79
N GLN A 112 -5.71 1.06 -3.85
CA GLN A 112 -5.26 0.85 -5.22
C GLN A 112 -6.08 1.72 -6.19
N SER A 113 -5.47 2.05 -7.34
CA SER A 113 -6.10 2.82 -8.42
C SER A 113 -6.20 2.02 -9.73
N GLU A 114 -6.27 0.69 -9.61
CA GLU A 114 -6.31 -0.23 -10.73
C GLU A 114 -7.66 -0.23 -11.45
N THR A 115 -7.64 -0.64 -12.72
CA THR A 115 -8.87 -0.79 -13.51
C THR A 115 -9.83 -1.78 -12.87
N GLN A 116 -11.07 -1.31 -12.65
CA GLN A 116 -12.13 -2.13 -12.05
C GLN A 116 -12.41 -3.40 -12.87
N GLY A 117 -12.49 -4.53 -12.19
CA GLY A 117 -12.74 -5.84 -12.82
C GLY A 117 -11.51 -6.49 -13.48
N LEU A 118 -10.36 -5.77 -13.55
CA LEU A 118 -9.07 -6.28 -14.04
C LEU A 118 -8.02 -6.23 -12.93
N GLY A 119 -7.20 -5.19 -12.88
CA GLY A 119 -6.16 -5.01 -11.86
C GLY A 119 -6.68 -4.96 -10.44
N SER A 120 -7.89 -4.44 -10.22
CA SER A 120 -8.57 -4.42 -8.92
C SER A 120 -8.80 -5.81 -8.32
N LYS A 121 -8.78 -6.89 -9.13
CA LYS A 121 -8.86 -8.28 -8.64
C LYS A 121 -7.65 -8.69 -7.80
N THR A 122 -6.52 -7.98 -7.90
CA THR A 122 -5.35 -8.22 -7.03
C THR A 122 -5.65 -7.91 -5.56
N ALA A 123 -6.63 -7.06 -5.29
CA ALA A 123 -7.11 -6.76 -3.95
C ALA A 123 -8.13 -7.80 -3.42
N GLY A 124 -8.60 -8.71 -4.27
CA GLY A 124 -9.57 -9.73 -3.91
C GLY A 124 -8.96 -10.91 -3.16
N ASP A 125 -9.76 -11.56 -2.32
CA ASP A 125 -9.34 -12.70 -1.49
C ASP A 125 -8.76 -13.85 -2.30
N ALA A 126 -9.35 -14.16 -3.46
CA ALA A 126 -8.89 -15.23 -4.34
C ALA A 126 -7.42 -15.06 -4.77
N PHE A 127 -6.94 -13.83 -4.93
CA PHE A 127 -5.54 -13.57 -5.26
C PHE A 127 -4.67 -13.49 -4.00
N ARG A 128 -5.11 -12.75 -2.99
CA ARG A 128 -4.36 -12.53 -1.75
C ARG A 128 -4.10 -13.82 -0.96
N ASN A 129 -5.08 -14.71 -0.90
CA ASN A 129 -4.98 -15.96 -0.15
C ASN A 129 -3.96 -16.94 -0.74
N GLN A 130 -3.52 -16.75 -1.99
CA GLN A 130 -2.44 -17.55 -2.56
C GLN A 130 -1.09 -17.35 -1.84
N PHE A 131 -0.91 -16.23 -1.15
CA PHE A 131 0.33 -15.90 -0.46
C PHE A 131 0.41 -16.50 0.94
N ALA A 132 -0.70 -16.82 1.58
CA ALA A 132 -0.70 -17.35 2.95
C ALA A 132 0.13 -18.66 3.06
N GLY A 133 1.01 -18.70 4.04
CA GLY A 133 1.92 -19.84 4.29
C GLY A 133 3.08 -19.98 3.29
N LYS A 134 3.21 -19.06 2.31
CA LYS A 134 4.31 -19.08 1.34
C LYS A 134 5.60 -18.53 1.94
N ASP A 135 6.68 -19.07 1.43
CA ASP A 135 8.06 -18.61 1.65
C ASP A 135 8.54 -17.69 0.50
N SER A 136 9.81 -17.30 0.53
CA SER A 136 10.42 -16.41 -0.48
C SER A 136 10.37 -16.94 -1.92
N SER A 137 10.17 -18.25 -2.12
CA SER A 137 10.02 -18.84 -3.46
C SER A 137 8.74 -18.43 -4.15
N LEU A 138 7.69 -18.11 -3.38
CA LEU A 138 6.31 -17.83 -3.85
C LEU A 138 5.80 -18.89 -4.83
N SER A 139 6.20 -20.14 -4.62
CA SER A 139 5.87 -21.25 -5.53
C SER A 139 4.36 -21.45 -5.62
N GLY A 140 3.85 -21.56 -6.84
CA GLY A 140 2.43 -21.82 -7.13
C GLY A 140 1.54 -20.57 -7.06
N VAL A 141 2.08 -19.38 -6.85
CA VAL A 141 1.30 -18.15 -6.95
C VAL A 141 1.10 -17.78 -8.42
N ALA A 142 -0.15 -17.75 -8.86
CA ALA A 142 -0.52 -17.45 -10.23
C ALA A 142 -0.90 -15.99 -10.42
N THR A 143 -0.55 -15.43 -11.58
CA THR A 143 -1.00 -14.09 -11.98
C THR A 143 -2.44 -14.13 -12.49
N ILE A 144 -3.14 -13.01 -12.41
CA ILE A 144 -4.50 -12.88 -12.92
C ILE A 144 -4.46 -12.63 -14.43
N SER A 145 -5.19 -13.46 -15.20
CA SER A 145 -5.34 -13.25 -16.64
C SER A 145 -5.98 -11.89 -16.93
N GLY A 146 -5.39 -11.12 -17.85
CA GLY A 146 -5.80 -9.75 -18.15
C GLY A 146 -5.33 -8.68 -17.17
N ALA A 147 -4.68 -9.07 -16.04
CA ALA A 147 -4.10 -8.15 -15.06
C ALA A 147 -2.64 -8.51 -14.72
N THR A 148 -1.88 -8.94 -15.71
CA THR A 148 -0.52 -9.45 -15.51
C THR A 148 0.44 -8.40 -14.95
N ILE A 149 0.31 -7.14 -15.37
CA ILE A 149 1.16 -6.04 -14.89
C ILE A 149 0.93 -5.82 -13.40
N SER A 150 -0.31 -5.65 -12.99
CA SER A 150 -0.70 -5.44 -11.59
C SER A 150 -0.33 -6.64 -10.71
N SER A 151 -0.57 -7.87 -11.20
CA SER A 151 -0.19 -9.09 -10.49
C SER A 151 1.32 -9.23 -10.31
N LYS A 152 2.12 -8.91 -11.35
CA LYS A 152 3.59 -8.95 -11.26
C LYS A 152 4.13 -7.86 -10.35
N ALA A 153 3.54 -6.66 -10.36
CA ALA A 153 3.91 -5.59 -9.44
C ALA A 153 3.66 -5.99 -7.99
N TYR A 154 2.49 -6.60 -7.72
CA TYR A 154 2.18 -7.14 -6.40
C TYR A 154 3.19 -8.21 -5.96
N LEU A 155 3.45 -9.20 -6.81
CA LEU A 155 4.45 -10.26 -6.56
C LEU A 155 5.85 -9.68 -6.32
N GLY A 156 6.26 -8.66 -7.08
CA GLY A 156 7.52 -7.96 -6.90
C GLY A 156 7.63 -7.33 -5.50
N ALA A 157 6.60 -6.60 -5.08
CA ALA A 157 6.58 -5.98 -3.76
C ALA A 157 6.63 -7.01 -2.62
N ILE A 158 5.96 -8.17 -2.77
CA ILE A 158 6.07 -9.26 -1.79
C ILE A 158 7.48 -9.86 -1.74
N LYS A 159 8.17 -10.00 -2.87
CA LYS A 159 9.58 -10.42 -2.90
C LYS A 159 10.49 -9.42 -2.18
N ASP A 160 10.25 -8.13 -2.39
CA ASP A 160 10.97 -7.07 -1.70
C ASP A 160 10.70 -7.08 -0.18
N ALA A 161 9.51 -7.47 0.24
CA ALA A 161 9.20 -7.70 1.66
C ALA A 161 10.05 -8.83 2.27
N PHE A 162 10.32 -9.90 1.53
CA PHE A 162 11.26 -10.94 2.00
C PHE A 162 12.69 -10.42 2.12
N THR A 163 13.13 -9.58 1.17
CA THR A 163 14.45 -8.93 1.28
C THR A 163 14.53 -8.06 2.53
N ALA A 164 13.48 -7.28 2.80
CA ALA A 164 13.39 -6.46 4.01
C ALA A 164 13.30 -7.30 5.29
N TYR A 165 12.66 -8.47 5.23
CA TYR A 165 12.61 -9.42 6.35
C TYR A 165 14.02 -9.91 6.74
N GLU A 166 14.82 -10.32 5.76
CA GLU A 166 16.19 -10.76 6.02
C GLU A 166 17.06 -9.62 6.60
N MET A 167 16.86 -8.39 6.12
CA MET A 167 17.53 -7.21 6.66
C MET A 167 17.10 -6.94 8.12
N ALA A 168 15.80 -7.02 8.42
CA ALA A 168 15.27 -6.81 9.76
C ALA A 168 15.74 -7.87 10.75
N LYS A 169 15.89 -9.11 10.30
CA LYS A 169 16.41 -10.22 11.11
C LYS A 169 17.92 -10.09 11.36
N GLY A 170 18.69 -9.58 10.40
CA GLY A 170 20.12 -9.36 10.55
C GLY A 170 20.51 -8.12 11.37
N ALA A 171 19.59 -7.23 11.63
CA ALA A 171 19.80 -6.00 12.42
C ALA A 171 19.55 -6.17 13.94
N GLN A 172 19.32 -7.40 14.39
CA GLN A 172 19.08 -7.74 15.82
C GLN A 172 20.34 -8.13 16.55
#